data_b767e5f99b013655c0205962d2cc7278
#
_entry.id   b767e5f99b013655c0205962d2cc7278
#
_cell.length_a   1.000
_cell.length_b   1.000
_cell.length_c   1.000
_cell.angle_alpha   90.00
_cell.angle_beta   90.00
_cell.angle_gamma   90.00
#
_symmetry.space_group_name_H-M   'P 1'
#
loop_
_entity.id
_entity.type
_entity.pdbx_description
1 polymer ?
#
loop_
_entity_poly.entity_id
_entity_poly.type
_entity_poly.pdbx_seq_one_letter_code
_entity_poly.pdbx_strand_id
1 'polypeptide(L)'
;MTEETHAFKNVPRKWLTDQQRARLFLERGGCCHKCSRKLGPADKWIVEHLLALQNGGTNDWENLTVTCDWCVPKKNAEDAAVAAKTRAVAVAHIVPSSERRKKGPPIPGSKRSAWKRKMDGTLVRR
;
A
#
# COMPACT_ATOMS: atom_id res chain seq x y z
N MET A 1 -22.16 19.51 10.74
CA MET A 1 -21.13 18.93 9.85
C MET A 1 -20.64 17.66 10.46
N THR A 2 -20.94 16.56 9.86
CA THR A 2 -20.39 15.28 10.25
C THR A 2 -18.95 15.22 9.78
N GLU A 3 -18.00 15.09 10.69
CA GLU A 3 -16.65 14.70 10.35
C GLU A 3 -16.72 13.33 9.70
N GLU A 4 -16.69 13.32 8.39
CA GLU A 4 -16.59 12.07 7.67
C GLU A 4 -15.20 11.49 7.92
N THR A 5 -15.17 10.34 8.58
CA THR A 5 -13.94 9.57 8.74
C THR A 5 -13.36 9.25 7.36
N HIS A 6 -12.25 9.89 7.02
CA HIS A 6 -11.61 9.76 5.72
C HIS A 6 -11.07 8.35 5.42
N ALA A 7 -11.11 7.43 6.39
CA ALA A 7 -10.55 6.08 6.29
C ALA A 7 -11.14 5.22 5.15
N PHE A 8 -12.30 5.60 4.62
CA PHE A 8 -12.98 4.85 3.55
C PHE A 8 -13.30 5.70 2.31
N LYS A 9 -12.89 6.95 2.29
CA LYS A 9 -13.05 7.79 1.09
C LYS A 9 -11.99 7.43 0.06
N ASN A 10 -12.46 7.04 -1.09
CA ASN A 10 -11.61 6.85 -2.26
C ASN A 10 -11.30 8.21 -2.88
N VAL A 11 -10.28 8.89 -2.38
CA VAL A 11 -9.82 10.17 -2.92
C VAL A 11 -9.12 9.92 -4.25
N PRO A 12 -9.58 10.50 -5.38
CA PRO A 12 -8.94 10.32 -6.66
C PRO A 12 -7.54 10.95 -6.67
N ARG A 13 -6.59 10.27 -7.30
CA ARG A 13 -5.23 10.78 -7.48
C ARG A 13 -5.26 12.00 -8.41
N LYS A 14 -4.65 13.09 -7.97
CA LYS A 14 -4.47 14.28 -8.78
C LYS A 14 -3.13 14.22 -9.51
N TRP A 15 -3.17 14.36 -10.83
CA TRP A 15 -1.96 14.39 -11.64
C TRP A 15 -1.35 15.80 -11.66
N LEU A 16 -0.04 15.87 -11.51
CA LEU A 16 0.71 17.12 -11.60
C LEU A 16 1.10 17.42 -13.04
N THR A 17 1.17 18.71 -13.37
CA THR A 17 1.79 19.18 -14.61
C THR A 17 3.30 19.00 -14.56
N ASP A 18 3.97 19.03 -15.72
CA ASP A 18 5.43 18.90 -15.78
C ASP A 18 6.15 19.98 -15.00
N GLN A 19 5.62 21.21 -15.02
CA GLN A 19 6.16 22.32 -14.22
C GLN A 19 6.03 22.06 -12.72
N GLN A 20 4.89 21.56 -12.28
CA GLN A 20 4.67 21.21 -10.88
C GLN A 20 5.56 20.05 -10.44
N ARG A 21 5.77 19.06 -11.28
CA ARG A 21 6.69 17.94 -11.02
C ARG A 21 8.13 18.43 -10.87
N ALA A 22 8.58 19.30 -11.76
CA ALA A 22 9.93 19.87 -11.67
C ALA A 22 10.11 20.70 -10.41
N ARG A 23 9.11 21.50 -10.05
CA ARG A 23 9.12 22.29 -8.81
C ARG A 23 9.18 21.40 -7.58
N LEU A 24 8.37 20.36 -7.52
CA LEU A 24 8.38 19.40 -6.43
C LEU A 24 9.75 18.73 -6.28
N PHE A 25 10.35 18.31 -7.39
CA PHE A 25 11.68 17.71 -7.41
C PHE A 25 12.73 18.64 -6.78
N LEU A 26 12.73 19.92 -7.16
CA LEU A 26 13.65 20.91 -6.61
C LEU A 26 13.38 21.19 -5.14
N GLU A 27 12.14 21.33 -4.74
CA GLU A 27 11.77 21.58 -3.34
C GLU A 27 12.12 20.40 -2.42
N ARG A 28 12.07 19.18 -2.93
CA ARG A 28 12.46 17.97 -2.19
C ARG A 28 13.96 17.66 -2.26
N GLY A 29 14.76 18.57 -2.79
CA GLY A 29 16.22 18.44 -2.87
C GLY A 29 16.74 17.46 -3.91
N GLY A 30 15.89 17.00 -4.82
CA GLY A 30 16.27 16.05 -5.86
C GLY A 30 16.66 14.67 -5.36
N CYS A 31 16.19 14.27 -4.19
CA CYS A 31 16.50 12.98 -3.55
C CYS A 31 15.22 12.15 -3.34
N CYS A 32 15.38 10.82 -3.43
CA CYS A 32 14.31 9.90 -3.04
C CYS A 32 14.04 10.00 -1.53
N HIS A 33 12.78 10.12 -1.14
CA HIS A 33 12.43 10.22 0.28
C HIS A 33 12.63 8.91 1.05
N LYS A 34 12.68 7.77 0.37
CA LYS A 34 12.86 6.44 0.99
C LYS A 34 14.33 6.08 1.20
N CYS A 35 15.14 6.14 0.15
CA CYS A 35 16.54 5.72 0.20
C CYS A 35 17.53 6.88 0.26
N SER A 36 17.05 8.12 0.19
CA SER A 36 17.85 9.36 0.18
C SER A 36 18.85 9.46 -0.99
N ARG A 37 18.70 8.61 -2.00
CA ARG A 37 19.56 8.63 -3.18
C ARG A 37 19.31 9.92 -3.98
N LYS A 38 20.40 10.58 -4.36
CA LYS A 38 20.34 11.74 -5.25
C LYS A 38 19.95 11.30 -6.65
N LEU A 39 18.91 11.91 -7.21
CA LEU A 39 18.38 11.61 -8.53
C LEU A 39 19.01 12.52 -9.57
N GLY A 40 19.57 11.92 -10.63
CA GLY A 40 20.14 12.63 -11.77
C GLY A 40 19.16 12.73 -12.94
N PRO A 41 19.57 13.41 -14.04
CA PRO A 41 18.72 13.61 -15.22
C PRO A 41 18.28 12.32 -15.90
N ALA A 42 19.07 11.24 -15.78
CA ALA A 42 18.78 9.94 -16.37
C ALA A 42 18.01 9.00 -15.45
N ASP A 43 17.84 9.37 -14.18
CA ASP A 43 17.14 8.55 -13.20
C ASP A 43 15.63 8.67 -13.37
N LYS A 44 14.96 7.53 -13.33
CA LYS A 44 13.51 7.48 -13.29
C LYS A 44 13.02 7.73 -11.87
N TRP A 45 12.04 8.59 -11.75
CA TRP A 45 11.39 8.90 -10.48
C TRP A 45 9.92 9.19 -10.69
N ILE A 46 9.15 9.02 -9.66
CA ILE A 46 7.72 9.32 -9.67
C ILE A 46 7.32 10.18 -8.50
N VAL A 47 6.20 10.86 -8.63
CA VAL A 47 5.56 11.59 -7.55
C VAL A 47 4.75 10.61 -6.71
N GLU A 48 5.02 10.57 -5.43
CA GLU A 48 4.33 9.72 -4.46
C GLU A 48 3.69 10.54 -3.34
N HIS A 49 2.71 9.97 -2.70
CA HIS A 49 2.12 10.53 -1.49
C HIS A 49 2.86 9.99 -0.27
N LEU A 50 3.29 10.86 0.64
CA LEU A 50 3.91 10.46 1.90
C LEU A 50 2.97 9.56 2.69
N LEU A 51 1.73 10.02 2.88
CA LEU A 51 0.65 9.18 3.37
C LEU A 51 -0.23 8.81 2.17
N ALA A 52 -0.31 7.53 1.86
CA ALA A 52 -1.06 7.04 0.70
C ALA A 52 -2.53 7.45 0.77
N LEU A 53 -3.13 7.76 -0.38
CA LEU A 53 -4.54 8.15 -0.46
C LEU A 53 -5.46 7.07 0.14
N GLN A 54 -5.16 5.80 -0.07
CA GLN A 54 -5.89 4.68 0.51
C GLN A 54 -5.80 4.60 2.05
N ASN A 55 -4.81 5.26 2.64
CA ASN A 55 -4.57 5.30 4.08
C ASN A 55 -4.98 6.65 4.71
N GLY A 56 -5.81 7.42 4.03
CA GLY A 56 -6.31 8.70 4.50
C GLY A 56 -5.47 9.91 4.09
N GLY A 57 -4.52 9.74 3.19
CA GLY A 57 -3.72 10.83 2.64
C GLY A 57 -4.52 11.78 1.76
N THR A 58 -3.97 12.96 1.53
CA THR A 58 -4.55 14.01 0.70
C THR A 58 -3.67 14.31 -0.50
N ASN A 59 -4.20 15.08 -1.46
CA ASN A 59 -3.45 15.59 -2.60
C ASN A 59 -2.74 16.93 -2.32
N ASP A 60 -2.59 17.29 -1.05
CA ASP A 60 -1.92 18.52 -0.66
C ASP A 60 -0.43 18.47 -1.02
N TRP A 61 0.13 19.63 -1.34
CA TRP A 61 1.53 19.74 -1.75
C TRP A 61 2.50 19.18 -0.72
N GLU A 62 2.20 19.38 0.56
CA GLU A 62 3.00 18.88 1.68
C GLU A 62 3.03 17.35 1.78
N ASN A 63 2.00 16.70 1.27
CA ASN A 63 1.89 15.23 1.25
C ASN A 63 2.52 14.61 0.00
N LEU A 64 3.04 15.41 -0.91
CA LEU A 64 3.67 14.95 -2.14
C LEU A 64 5.18 14.89 -1.96
N THR A 65 5.79 13.88 -2.55
CA THR A 65 7.24 13.67 -2.53
C THR A 65 7.72 12.96 -3.79
N VAL A 66 9.03 12.82 -3.89
CA VAL A 66 9.69 12.16 -5.00
C VAL A 66 10.24 10.81 -4.54
N THR A 67 9.97 9.77 -5.31
CA THR A 67 10.45 8.41 -5.03
C THR A 67 11.15 7.86 -6.26
N CYS A 68 12.33 7.27 -6.08
CA CYS A 68 13.03 6.62 -7.17
C CYS A 68 12.33 5.31 -7.57
N ASP A 69 12.56 4.90 -8.81
CA ASP A 69 11.95 3.70 -9.41
C ASP A 69 12.16 2.42 -8.57
N TRP A 70 13.30 2.29 -7.92
CA TRP A 70 13.63 1.15 -7.07
C TRP A 70 12.79 1.06 -5.78
N CYS A 71 12.40 2.18 -5.23
CA CYS A 71 11.66 2.24 -3.96
C CYS A 71 10.15 2.15 -4.14
N VAL A 72 9.63 2.34 -5.36
CA VAL A 72 8.19 2.31 -5.64
C VAL A 72 7.53 1.00 -5.23
N PRO A 73 8.03 -0.19 -5.61
CA PRO A 73 7.42 -1.46 -5.20
C PRO A 73 7.41 -1.64 -3.69
N LYS A 74 8.49 -1.25 -3.00
CA LYS A 74 8.58 -1.31 -1.54
C LYS A 74 7.53 -0.44 -0.88
N LYS A 75 7.44 0.82 -1.31
CA LYS A 75 6.45 1.75 -0.77
C LYS A 75 5.03 1.26 -1.01
N ASN A 76 4.73 0.78 -2.20
CA ASN A 76 3.40 0.23 -2.53
C ASN A 76 3.05 -0.96 -1.64
N ALA A 77 4.00 -1.85 -1.37
CA ALA A 77 3.80 -3.00 -0.49
C ALA A 77 3.55 -2.55 0.96
N GLU A 78 4.30 -1.58 1.46
CA GLU A 78 4.12 -1.01 2.80
C GLU A 78 2.74 -0.34 2.94
N ASP A 79 2.35 0.49 1.97
CA ASP A 79 1.06 1.18 1.96
C ASP A 79 -0.10 0.18 1.91
N ALA A 80 0.02 -0.86 1.11
CA ALA A 80 -0.98 -1.93 1.01
C ALA A 80 -1.10 -2.73 2.30
N ALA A 81 0.02 -3.00 2.98
CA ALA A 81 0.02 -3.69 4.27
C ALA A 81 -0.69 -2.87 5.35
N VAL A 82 -0.43 -1.55 5.41
CA VAL A 82 -1.11 -0.64 6.33
C VAL A 82 -2.61 -0.61 6.03
N ALA A 83 -3.00 -0.49 4.77
CA ALA A 83 -4.40 -0.48 4.37
C ALA A 83 -5.12 -1.79 4.74
N ALA A 84 -4.48 -2.93 4.52
CA ALA A 84 -5.02 -4.23 4.89
C ALA A 84 -5.21 -4.37 6.40
N LYS A 85 -4.24 -3.93 7.18
CA LYS A 85 -4.31 -3.93 8.66
C LYS A 85 -5.44 -3.04 9.15
N THR A 86 -5.57 -1.83 8.61
CA THR A 86 -6.64 -0.90 8.97
C THR A 86 -8.01 -1.49 8.68
N ARG A 87 -8.20 -2.09 7.51
CA ARG A 87 -9.46 -2.77 7.17
C ARG A 87 -9.75 -3.94 8.10
N ALA A 88 -8.75 -4.75 8.43
CA ALA A 88 -8.91 -5.87 9.35
C ALA A 88 -9.33 -5.42 10.75
N VAL A 89 -8.73 -4.35 11.27
CA VAL A 89 -9.10 -3.76 12.56
C VAL A 89 -10.54 -3.23 12.51
N ALA A 90 -10.91 -2.52 11.45
CA ALA A 90 -12.27 -2.00 11.28
C ALA A 90 -13.31 -3.13 11.24
N VAL A 91 -13.04 -4.20 10.50
CA VAL A 91 -13.93 -5.38 10.47
C VAL A 91 -14.04 -6.02 11.86
N ALA A 92 -12.94 -6.15 12.57
CA ALA A 92 -12.95 -6.74 13.92
C ALA A 92 -13.79 -5.94 14.91
N HIS A 93 -13.84 -4.61 14.77
CA HIS A 93 -14.60 -3.74 15.68
C HIS A 93 -16.05 -3.50 15.26
N ILE A 94 -16.31 -3.48 13.98
CA ILE A 94 -17.63 -3.07 13.44
C ILE A 94 -18.53 -4.28 13.16
N VAL A 95 -17.95 -5.36 12.62
CA VAL A 95 -18.73 -6.54 12.23
C VAL A 95 -18.72 -7.58 13.35
N PRO A 96 -19.88 -7.94 13.90
CA PRO A 96 -19.96 -8.99 14.92
C PRO A 96 -19.35 -10.31 14.42
N SER A 97 -18.70 -11.04 15.31
CA SER A 97 -18.03 -12.31 14.97
C SER A 97 -18.98 -13.34 14.36
N SER A 98 -20.25 -13.31 14.77
CA SER A 98 -21.30 -14.19 14.22
C SER A 98 -21.66 -13.89 12.77
N GLU A 99 -21.49 -12.64 12.33
CA GLU A 99 -21.82 -12.19 10.99
C GLU A 99 -20.62 -12.19 10.04
N ARG A 100 -19.41 -12.39 10.56
CA ARG A 100 -18.22 -12.43 9.74
C ARG A 100 -18.22 -13.67 8.86
N ARG A 101 -17.80 -13.46 7.61
CA ARG A 101 -17.62 -14.58 6.68
C ARG A 101 -16.65 -15.60 7.29
N LYS A 102 -17.12 -16.83 7.49
CA LYS A 102 -16.28 -17.93 7.95
C LYS A 102 -15.25 -18.27 6.89
N LYS A 103 -14.01 -18.49 7.33
CA LYS A 103 -12.98 -19.00 6.43
C LYS A 103 -13.39 -20.39 5.96
N GLY A 104 -13.33 -20.61 4.67
CA GLY A 104 -13.54 -21.93 4.10
C GLY A 104 -12.49 -22.95 4.58
N PRO A 105 -12.69 -24.21 4.25
CA PRO A 105 -11.72 -25.24 4.58
C PRO A 105 -10.35 -24.91 3.96
N PRO A 106 -9.25 -25.28 4.63
CA PRO A 106 -7.92 -25.01 4.09
C PRO A 106 -7.71 -25.76 2.79
N ILE A 107 -6.99 -25.10 1.86
CA ILE A 107 -6.61 -25.71 0.58
C ILE A 107 -5.73 -26.93 0.86
N PRO A 108 -6.00 -28.11 0.24
CA PRO A 108 -5.16 -29.29 0.42
C PRO A 108 -3.69 -28.99 0.09
N GLY A 109 -2.79 -29.40 0.97
CA GLY A 109 -1.35 -29.15 0.83
C GLY A 109 -0.87 -27.81 1.39
N SER A 110 -1.76 -26.92 1.87
CA SER A 110 -1.37 -25.70 2.57
C SER A 110 -0.91 -26.00 4.00
N LYS A 111 -0.22 -25.02 4.63
CA LYS A 111 0.25 -25.16 6.03
C LYS A 111 -0.88 -25.45 7.04
N ARG A 112 -2.09 -25.02 6.76
CA ARG A 112 -3.28 -25.23 7.62
C ARG A 112 -4.04 -26.50 7.33
N SER A 113 -3.70 -27.19 6.22
CA SER A 113 -4.35 -28.41 5.80
C SER A 113 -3.84 -29.61 6.60
N ALA A 114 -4.71 -30.62 6.82
CA ALA A 114 -4.30 -31.93 7.31
C ALA A 114 -3.45 -32.71 6.28
N TRP A 115 -3.33 -32.18 5.07
CA TRP A 115 -2.62 -32.81 3.97
C TRP A 115 -1.32 -32.07 3.65
N LYS A 116 -0.26 -32.80 3.43
CA LYS A 116 1.05 -32.30 3.04
C LYS A 116 1.31 -32.64 1.56
N ARG A 117 1.81 -31.67 0.80
CA ARG A 117 2.25 -31.95 -0.58
C ARG A 117 3.70 -32.40 -0.57
N LYS A 118 3.98 -33.55 -1.17
CA LYS A 118 5.33 -34.04 -1.41
C LYS A 118 5.97 -33.33 -2.62
N MET A 119 7.27 -33.49 -2.78
CA MET A 119 8.00 -32.93 -3.92
C MET A 119 7.58 -33.47 -5.27
N ASP A 120 7.05 -34.70 -5.31
CA ASP A 120 6.47 -35.31 -6.51
C ASP A 120 5.04 -34.82 -6.85
N GLY A 121 4.48 -33.94 -6.03
CA GLY A 121 3.14 -33.39 -6.21
C GLY A 121 2.02 -34.16 -5.52
N THR A 122 2.31 -35.35 -4.96
CA THR A 122 1.30 -36.13 -4.26
C THR A 122 0.92 -35.56 -2.91
N LEU A 123 -0.34 -35.72 -2.51
CA LEU A 123 -0.85 -35.29 -1.21
C LEU A 123 -0.87 -36.51 -0.25
N VAL A 124 -0.27 -36.33 0.92
CA VAL A 124 -0.28 -37.29 2.01
C VAL A 124 -0.79 -36.64 3.29
N ARG A 125 -1.44 -37.40 4.14
CA ARG A 125 -1.93 -36.94 5.43
C ARG A 125 -0.74 -36.63 6.34
N ARG A 126 -0.82 -35.47 7.04
CA ARG A 126 0.18 -35.07 8.04
C ARG A 126 0.12 -36.00 9.27
#